data_594febb64fbf5ab3c21af6e0ee7cae2b
#
_entry.id   594febb64fbf5ab3c21af6e0ee7cae2b
#
_cell.length_a   1.000
_cell.length_b   1.000
_cell.length_c   1.000
_cell.angle_alpha   90.00
_cell.angle_beta   90.00
_cell.angle_gamma   90.00
#
_symmetry.space_group_name_H-M   'P 1'
#
loop_
_entity.id
_entity.type
_entity.pdbx_description
1 polymer ?
#
loop_
_entity_poly.entity_id
_entity_poly.type
_entity_poly.pdbx_seq_one_letter_code
_entity_poly.pdbx_strand_id
1 'polypeptide(L)'
;KRGYQFVATVKAVAEPSTTAPNAVTVPEESAPATFVGRGSVLSELAACLDKALSGTRQFLCVTGEAGIGKSTLVDAFQDHASRYPDVRQARGQCVEGFGGKETYYPLLEALGQMVRGPRAAEVVEVLASQAPTWLIQFPALLKAEQREDLQRQILGATRERMVREICEALEVLTANSPLVLVLEDMHWVDPSTLDVLSALARRRGRAKLLMLLTYRPVEVILLNSPLKALKQELVVHRLCREFNLERLNEADVSAYLKAEAAGAELPAGLAKLVHDHSEGNPLFMAAIVRELQESGAIVIDDGGWRLTKPLDEIDLGVQDTLQQMLELQVDQMNEAERQIL
;
A
#
# COMPACT_ATOMS: atom_id res chain seq x y z
N LYS A 1 51.12 14.63 -7.04
CA LYS A 1 49.75 15.22 -7.04
C LYS A 1 49.52 15.75 -8.47
N ARG A 2 48.69 15.06 -9.27
CA ARG A 2 48.19 15.54 -10.57
C ARG A 2 46.73 15.91 -10.35
N GLY A 3 46.43 17.23 -10.42
CA GLY A 3 45.06 17.74 -10.41
C GLY A 3 44.55 17.86 -11.84
N TYR A 4 43.29 17.59 -12.06
CA TYR A 4 42.59 17.85 -13.30
C TYR A 4 42.01 19.26 -13.27
N GLN A 5 42.33 20.08 -14.27
CA GLN A 5 41.78 21.42 -14.45
C GLN A 5 40.70 21.35 -15.54
N PHE A 6 39.50 21.81 -15.21
CA PHE A 6 38.40 21.88 -16.17
C PHE A 6 38.60 23.10 -17.07
N VAL A 7 38.78 22.86 -18.37
CA VAL A 7 39.00 23.93 -19.38
C VAL A 7 37.84 23.88 -20.39
N ALA A 8 36.65 24.25 -19.95
CA ALA A 8 35.54 24.47 -20.88
C ALA A 8 34.99 25.89 -20.68
N THR A 9 34.89 26.64 -21.76
CA THR A 9 34.31 27.97 -21.77
C THR A 9 32.78 27.82 -21.65
N VAL A 10 32.20 28.21 -20.52
CA VAL A 10 30.76 28.25 -20.33
C VAL A 10 30.18 29.46 -21.04
N LYS A 11 29.45 29.24 -22.12
CA LYS A 11 28.61 30.29 -22.74
C LYS A 11 27.26 30.31 -21.97
N ALA A 12 26.94 31.45 -21.36
CA ALA A 12 25.62 31.71 -20.84
C ALA A 12 24.61 31.70 -22.01
N VAL A 13 23.67 30.75 -21.98
CA VAL A 13 22.50 30.77 -22.86
C VAL A 13 21.46 31.63 -22.15
N ALA A 14 20.97 32.67 -22.82
CA ALA A 14 19.88 33.51 -22.33
C ALA A 14 18.67 32.62 -22.02
N GLU A 15 18.08 32.85 -20.86
CA GLU A 15 16.86 32.18 -20.43
C GLU A 15 15.74 32.42 -21.46
N PRO A 16 15.06 31.36 -21.95
CA PRO A 16 13.81 31.58 -22.68
C PRO A 16 12.75 32.06 -21.71
N SER A 17 12.05 33.12 -22.13
CA SER A 17 10.91 33.73 -21.42
C SER A 17 9.98 32.68 -20.86
N THR A 18 9.70 32.80 -19.57
CA THR A 18 8.80 31.98 -18.78
C THR A 18 7.38 32.04 -19.37
N THR A 19 7.06 31.11 -20.24
CA THR A 19 5.68 30.63 -20.35
C THR A 19 5.47 29.72 -19.15
N ALA A 20 4.51 30.03 -18.32
CA ALA A 20 4.13 29.25 -17.16
C ALA A 20 3.99 27.75 -17.56
N PRO A 21 4.59 26.82 -16.81
CA PRO A 21 4.34 25.43 -17.06
C PRO A 21 2.84 25.19 -16.89
N ASN A 22 2.23 24.59 -17.91
CA ASN A 22 0.88 24.05 -17.80
C ASN A 22 0.79 23.32 -16.46
N ALA A 23 -0.17 23.74 -15.64
CA ALA A 23 -0.53 23.02 -14.44
C ALA A 23 -0.68 21.56 -14.85
N VAL A 24 0.16 20.71 -14.28
CA VAL A 24 -0.10 19.28 -14.24
C VAL A 24 -1.46 19.18 -13.58
N THR A 25 -2.48 18.89 -14.38
CA THR A 25 -3.80 18.53 -13.87
C THR A 25 -3.55 17.32 -12.99
N VAL A 26 -3.56 17.54 -11.68
CA VAL A 26 -3.77 16.49 -10.69
C VAL A 26 -5.03 15.78 -11.17
N PRO A 27 -5.02 14.45 -11.34
CA PRO A 27 -6.24 13.73 -11.71
C PRO A 27 -7.32 14.16 -10.71
N GLU A 28 -8.47 14.60 -11.23
CA GLU A 28 -9.66 14.88 -10.43
C GLU A 28 -9.80 13.77 -9.39
N GLU A 29 -10.06 14.17 -8.14
CA GLU A 29 -10.38 13.26 -7.03
C GLU A 29 -11.37 12.23 -7.57
N SER A 30 -10.87 11.01 -7.77
CA SER A 30 -11.73 9.90 -8.13
C SER A 30 -12.78 9.79 -7.03
N ALA A 31 -14.05 9.79 -7.40
CA ALA A 31 -15.16 9.54 -6.48
C ALA A 31 -14.78 8.40 -5.53
N PRO A 32 -15.13 8.48 -4.23
CA PRO A 32 -14.70 7.50 -3.26
C PRO A 32 -15.02 6.11 -3.78
N ALA A 33 -13.99 5.28 -3.93
CA ALA A 33 -14.13 3.95 -4.51
C ALA A 33 -15.22 3.18 -3.75
N THR A 34 -16.23 2.72 -4.47
CA THR A 34 -17.39 2.03 -3.88
C THR A 34 -16.92 0.75 -3.20
N PHE A 35 -17.02 0.70 -1.88
CA PHE A 35 -16.53 -0.40 -1.05
C PHE A 35 -17.65 -1.43 -0.85
N VAL A 36 -17.51 -2.61 -1.48
CA VAL A 36 -18.50 -3.70 -1.43
C VAL A 36 -17.86 -5.05 -1.13
N GLY A 37 -18.65 -5.99 -0.63
CA GLY A 37 -18.26 -7.39 -0.46
C GLY A 37 -17.19 -7.66 0.61
N ARG A 38 -16.72 -6.65 1.33
CA ARG A 38 -15.60 -6.77 2.29
C ARG A 38 -15.98 -6.39 3.73
N GLY A 39 -17.27 -6.21 4.01
CA GLY A 39 -17.75 -5.76 5.33
C GLY A 39 -17.34 -6.67 6.47
N SER A 40 -17.36 -8.00 6.27
CA SER A 40 -16.93 -8.98 7.28
C SER A 40 -15.42 -8.83 7.60
N VAL A 41 -14.58 -8.74 6.59
CA VAL A 41 -13.13 -8.56 6.77
C VAL A 41 -12.83 -7.24 7.46
N LEU A 42 -13.48 -6.15 7.05
CA LEU A 42 -13.32 -4.85 7.70
C LEU A 42 -13.73 -4.89 9.17
N SER A 43 -14.84 -5.57 9.50
CA SER A 43 -15.28 -5.75 10.89
C SER A 43 -14.28 -6.55 11.73
N GLU A 44 -13.63 -7.55 11.14
CA GLU A 44 -12.59 -8.32 11.80
C GLU A 44 -11.30 -7.52 12.00
N LEU A 45 -10.92 -6.68 11.04
CA LEU A 45 -9.80 -5.74 11.17
C LEU A 45 -10.09 -4.71 12.28
N ALA A 46 -11.33 -4.20 12.36
CA ALA A 46 -11.77 -3.31 13.43
C ALA A 46 -11.67 -3.98 14.81
N ALA A 47 -12.10 -5.22 14.95
CA ALA A 47 -11.96 -5.98 16.20
C ALA A 47 -10.48 -6.22 16.58
N CYS A 48 -9.58 -6.33 15.60
CA CYS A 48 -8.13 -6.38 15.86
C CYS A 48 -7.59 -5.00 16.31
N LEU A 49 -8.12 -3.90 15.77
CA LEU A 49 -7.81 -2.56 16.24
C LEU A 49 -8.19 -2.38 17.72
N ASP A 50 -9.37 -2.81 18.13
CA ASP A 50 -9.79 -2.75 19.54
C ASP A 50 -8.83 -3.50 20.47
N LYS A 51 -8.31 -4.65 20.04
CA LYS A 51 -7.27 -5.39 20.78
C LYS A 51 -5.97 -4.61 20.85
N ALA A 52 -5.55 -3.95 19.76
CA ALA A 52 -4.37 -3.10 19.76
C ALA A 52 -4.55 -1.89 20.68
N LEU A 53 -5.71 -1.25 20.67
CA LEU A 53 -6.05 -0.15 21.58
C LEU A 53 -5.97 -0.56 23.06
N SER A 54 -6.30 -1.80 23.37
CA SER A 54 -6.18 -2.39 24.72
C SER A 54 -4.73 -2.75 25.12
N GLY A 55 -3.76 -2.58 24.21
CA GLY A 55 -2.33 -2.84 24.44
C GLY A 55 -1.88 -4.25 24.01
N THR A 56 -2.67 -4.95 23.21
CA THR A 56 -2.31 -6.26 22.64
C THR A 56 -1.87 -6.07 21.21
N ARG A 57 -0.57 -6.12 20.96
CA ARG A 57 0.03 -5.97 19.61
C ARG A 57 -0.63 -6.90 18.61
N GLN A 58 -0.95 -6.38 17.43
CA GLN A 58 -1.56 -7.13 16.35
C GLN A 58 -0.66 -7.11 15.11
N PHE A 59 -0.48 -8.30 14.50
CA PHE A 59 0.12 -8.46 13.18
C PHE A 59 -0.91 -9.09 12.25
N LEU A 60 -1.24 -8.38 11.18
CA LEU A 60 -2.29 -8.76 10.25
C LEU A 60 -1.71 -8.79 8.85
N CYS A 61 -2.10 -9.79 8.07
CA CYS A 61 -1.77 -9.88 6.65
C CYS A 61 -3.05 -9.88 5.84
N VAL A 62 -3.15 -8.99 4.86
CA VAL A 62 -4.19 -9.01 3.83
C VAL A 62 -3.58 -9.50 2.54
N THR A 63 -4.11 -10.59 2.02
CA THR A 63 -3.55 -11.28 0.85
C THR A 63 -4.59 -11.41 -0.25
N GLY A 64 -4.13 -11.63 -1.47
CA GLY A 64 -4.99 -11.85 -2.62
C GLY A 64 -4.32 -11.43 -3.93
N GLU A 65 -4.97 -11.74 -5.03
CA GLU A 65 -4.49 -11.46 -6.39
C GLU A 65 -4.29 -9.97 -6.67
N ALA A 66 -3.63 -9.64 -7.78
CA ALA A 66 -3.58 -8.27 -8.29
C ALA A 66 -5.00 -7.76 -8.58
N GLY A 67 -5.29 -6.50 -8.25
CA GLY A 67 -6.59 -5.90 -8.51
C GLY A 67 -7.75 -6.35 -7.61
N ILE A 68 -7.53 -7.27 -6.64
CA ILE A 68 -8.57 -7.84 -5.78
C ILE A 68 -9.14 -6.85 -4.73
N GLY A 69 -8.56 -5.64 -4.63
CA GLY A 69 -9.02 -4.60 -3.70
C GLY A 69 -8.30 -4.57 -2.35
N LYS A 70 -7.03 -5.02 -2.26
CA LYS A 70 -6.25 -4.93 -1.01
C LYS A 70 -6.08 -3.51 -0.53
N SER A 71 -5.64 -2.60 -1.41
CA SER A 71 -5.43 -1.18 -1.05
C SER A 71 -6.75 -0.49 -0.71
N THR A 72 -7.84 -0.79 -1.42
CA THR A 72 -9.18 -0.28 -1.11
C THR A 72 -9.64 -0.71 0.29
N LEU A 73 -9.37 -1.97 0.70
CA LEU A 73 -9.66 -2.42 2.06
C LEU A 73 -8.77 -1.70 3.09
N VAL A 74 -7.49 -1.49 2.77
CA VAL A 74 -6.57 -0.72 3.63
C VAL A 74 -7.09 0.69 3.83
N ASP A 75 -7.49 1.38 2.75
CA ASP A 75 -8.04 2.74 2.80
C ASP A 75 -9.31 2.79 3.67
N ALA A 76 -10.25 1.88 3.45
CA ALA A 76 -11.47 1.77 4.26
C ALA A 76 -11.16 1.49 5.75
N PHE A 77 -10.14 0.68 6.03
CA PHE A 77 -9.69 0.42 7.39
C PHE A 77 -9.01 1.65 8.02
N GLN A 78 -8.22 2.38 7.27
CA GLN A 78 -7.59 3.63 7.73
C GLN A 78 -8.65 4.71 8.02
N ASP A 79 -9.69 4.81 7.19
CA ASP A 79 -10.84 5.68 7.43
C ASP A 79 -11.60 5.27 8.70
N HIS A 80 -11.75 3.96 8.93
CA HIS A 80 -12.33 3.48 10.19
C HIS A 80 -11.45 3.85 11.38
N ALA A 81 -10.13 3.66 11.29
CA ALA A 81 -9.19 3.98 12.36
C ALA A 81 -9.10 5.50 12.63
N SER A 82 -9.35 6.35 11.64
CA SER A 82 -9.37 7.82 11.79
C SER A 82 -10.48 8.33 12.72
N ARG A 83 -11.49 7.51 12.99
CA ARG A 83 -12.56 7.83 13.97
C ARG A 83 -12.03 7.85 15.42
N TYR A 84 -10.86 7.31 15.66
CA TYR A 84 -10.17 7.32 16.94
C TYR A 84 -9.09 8.41 16.93
N PRO A 85 -9.32 9.58 17.53
CA PRO A 85 -8.44 10.76 17.38
C PRO A 85 -7.03 10.55 17.93
N ASP A 86 -6.85 9.59 18.83
CA ASP A 86 -5.54 9.26 19.42
C ASP A 86 -4.72 8.28 18.59
N VAL A 87 -5.33 7.63 17.60
CA VAL A 87 -4.66 6.66 16.73
C VAL A 87 -3.77 7.39 15.72
N ARG A 88 -2.48 7.12 15.79
CA ARG A 88 -1.55 7.51 14.71
C ARG A 88 -1.66 6.51 13.58
N GLN A 89 -1.54 7.00 12.37
CA GLN A 89 -1.50 6.17 11.19
C GLN A 89 -0.24 6.50 10.40
N ALA A 90 0.40 5.47 9.88
CA ALA A 90 1.53 5.59 8.97
C ALA A 90 1.48 4.47 7.94
N ARG A 91 1.88 4.77 6.71
CA ARG A 91 1.85 3.85 5.58
C ARG A 91 3.17 3.91 4.83
N GLY A 92 3.68 2.76 4.45
CA GLY A 92 4.82 2.63 3.56
C GLY A 92 4.55 1.54 2.54
N GLN A 93 5.17 1.65 1.38
CA GLN A 93 4.98 0.71 0.27
C GLN A 93 6.31 0.16 -0.20
N CYS A 94 6.38 -1.15 -0.44
CA CYS A 94 7.50 -1.75 -1.14
C CYS A 94 7.36 -1.47 -2.64
N VAL A 95 8.47 -1.14 -3.28
CA VAL A 95 8.49 -0.80 -4.72
C VAL A 95 9.30 -1.85 -5.46
N GLU A 96 8.78 -2.29 -6.60
CA GLU A 96 9.46 -3.24 -7.47
C GLU A 96 10.86 -2.75 -7.87
N GLY A 97 11.84 -3.64 -7.81
CA GLY A 97 13.24 -3.32 -8.12
C GLY A 97 13.96 -2.47 -7.08
N PHE A 98 13.28 -1.95 -6.04
CA PHE A 98 13.88 -1.20 -4.94
C PHE A 98 14.31 -2.09 -3.77
N GLY A 99 13.68 -3.24 -3.57
CA GLY A 99 13.93 -4.15 -2.44
C GLY A 99 15.38 -4.65 -2.26
N GLY A 100 16.27 -4.36 -3.23
CA GLY A 100 17.72 -4.60 -3.12
C GLY A 100 18.57 -3.32 -3.16
N LYS A 101 17.96 -2.14 -3.36
CA LYS A 101 18.67 -0.86 -3.51
C LYS A 101 18.66 -0.01 -2.25
N GLU A 102 17.54 0.03 -1.54
CA GLU A 102 17.40 0.79 -0.30
C GLU A 102 16.79 -0.09 0.79
N THR A 103 17.56 -0.34 1.83
CA THR A 103 17.13 -1.13 2.97
C THR A 103 16.14 -0.34 3.84
N TYR A 104 15.14 -1.03 4.39
CA TYR A 104 14.12 -0.44 5.25
C TYR A 104 13.19 0.55 4.55
N TYR A 105 13.18 0.62 3.21
CA TYR A 105 12.45 1.64 2.47
C TYR A 105 10.99 1.84 2.94
N PRO A 106 10.12 0.81 3.04
CA PRO A 106 8.73 1.02 3.47
C PRO A 106 8.62 1.51 4.92
N LEU A 107 9.56 1.16 5.80
CA LEU A 107 9.60 1.67 7.16
C LEU A 107 10.04 3.13 7.21
N LEU A 108 11.04 3.51 6.40
CA LEU A 108 11.50 4.90 6.28
C LEU A 108 10.40 5.79 5.71
N GLU A 109 9.64 5.31 4.74
CA GLU A 109 8.49 6.03 4.19
C GLU A 109 7.43 6.27 5.26
N ALA A 110 7.02 5.23 5.98
CA ALA A 110 6.05 5.34 7.07
C ALA A 110 6.53 6.27 8.19
N LEU A 111 7.78 6.14 8.62
CA LEU A 111 8.39 7.06 9.60
C LEU A 111 8.44 8.49 9.07
N GLY A 112 8.74 8.66 7.78
CA GLY A 112 8.73 9.95 7.10
C GLY A 112 7.37 10.66 7.20
N GLN A 113 6.26 9.93 7.15
CA GLN A 113 4.93 10.47 7.41
C GLN A 113 4.76 10.88 8.88
N MET A 114 5.19 10.02 9.81
CA MET A 114 5.08 10.30 11.25
C MET A 114 5.87 11.54 11.69
N VAL A 115 7.08 11.73 11.17
CA VAL A 115 7.93 12.89 11.51
C VAL A 115 7.49 14.20 10.85
N ARG A 116 6.53 14.15 9.93
CA ARG A 116 5.87 15.32 9.31
C ARG A 116 4.42 15.52 9.76
N GLY A 117 3.89 14.57 10.52
CA GLY A 117 2.50 14.55 10.97
C GLY A 117 2.21 15.44 12.19
N PRO A 118 0.98 15.42 12.70
CA PRO A 118 0.54 16.30 13.79
C PRO A 118 1.32 16.18 15.10
N ARG A 119 1.93 15.02 15.37
CA ARG A 119 2.75 14.77 16.57
C ARG A 119 4.23 14.55 16.21
N ALA A 120 4.72 15.23 15.18
CA ALA A 120 6.09 15.09 14.69
C ALA A 120 7.15 15.32 15.78
N ALA A 121 6.98 16.33 16.63
CA ALA A 121 7.92 16.64 17.70
C ALA A 121 8.16 15.46 18.65
N GLU A 122 7.09 14.78 19.08
CA GLU A 122 7.17 13.59 19.94
C GLU A 122 7.90 12.43 19.24
N VAL A 123 7.61 12.22 17.96
CA VAL A 123 8.27 11.17 17.18
C VAL A 123 9.77 11.46 17.04
N VAL A 124 10.13 12.70 16.71
CA VAL A 124 11.54 13.12 16.59
C VAL A 124 12.29 12.98 17.91
N GLU A 125 11.67 13.34 19.04
CA GLU A 125 12.26 13.19 20.37
C GLU A 125 12.52 11.72 20.70
N VAL A 126 11.55 10.85 20.45
CA VAL A 126 11.71 9.40 20.66
C VAL A 126 12.78 8.83 19.74
N LEU A 127 12.80 9.21 18.45
CA LEU A 127 13.85 8.74 17.53
C LEU A 127 15.24 9.25 17.97
N ALA A 128 15.35 10.50 18.45
CA ALA A 128 16.61 11.03 18.93
C ALA A 128 17.16 10.26 20.13
N SER A 129 16.28 9.83 21.04
CA SER A 129 16.67 9.10 22.25
C SER A 129 16.84 7.60 22.05
N GLN A 130 15.96 6.95 21.25
CA GLN A 130 15.89 5.50 21.13
C GLN A 130 16.44 4.97 19.81
N ALA A 131 16.39 5.75 18.73
CA ALA A 131 16.74 5.30 17.38
C ALA A 131 17.55 6.35 16.60
N PRO A 132 18.70 6.81 17.09
CA PRO A 132 19.52 7.83 16.43
C PRO A 132 19.96 7.43 15.01
N THR A 133 20.17 6.13 14.73
CA THR A 133 20.51 5.63 13.40
C THR A 133 19.35 5.75 12.39
N TRP A 134 18.13 5.84 12.88
CA TRP A 134 16.94 6.11 12.07
C TRP A 134 16.70 7.60 11.87
N LEU A 135 16.92 8.41 12.92
CA LEU A 135 16.72 9.85 12.82
C LEU A 135 17.65 10.50 11.80
N ILE A 136 18.90 10.03 11.67
CA ILE A 136 19.86 10.57 10.69
C ILE A 136 19.40 10.39 9.23
N GLN A 137 18.48 9.46 8.96
CA GLN A 137 17.89 9.27 7.63
C GLN A 137 16.95 10.42 7.22
N PHE A 138 16.61 11.31 8.17
CA PHE A 138 15.78 12.50 7.95
C PHE A 138 16.58 13.79 8.16
N PRO A 139 17.58 14.09 7.31
CA PRO A 139 18.52 15.19 7.53
C PRO A 139 17.84 16.57 7.55
N ALA A 140 16.69 16.72 6.91
CA ALA A 140 15.92 17.96 6.90
C ALA A 140 15.34 18.34 8.29
N LEU A 141 15.26 17.39 9.22
CA LEU A 141 14.77 17.62 10.60
C LEU A 141 15.88 18.07 11.55
N LEU A 142 17.14 18.00 11.13
CA LEU A 142 18.30 18.19 11.99
C LEU A 142 19.03 19.49 11.65
N LYS A 143 19.40 20.25 12.67
CA LYS A 143 20.38 21.34 12.54
C LYS A 143 21.77 20.76 12.28
N ALA A 144 22.68 21.55 11.68
CA ALA A 144 24.02 21.09 11.35
C ALA A 144 24.78 20.49 12.53
N GLU A 145 24.75 21.17 13.69
CA GLU A 145 25.38 20.69 14.92
C GLU A 145 24.81 19.37 15.43
N GLN A 146 23.48 19.23 15.43
CA GLN A 146 22.80 18.00 15.83
C GLN A 146 23.16 16.84 14.89
N ARG A 147 23.30 17.13 13.60
CA ARG A 147 23.68 16.14 12.59
C ARG A 147 25.10 15.61 12.81
N GLU A 148 26.06 16.48 13.12
CA GLU A 148 27.43 16.09 13.44
C GLU A 148 27.51 15.25 14.71
N ASP A 149 26.75 15.59 15.76
CA ASP A 149 26.68 14.83 16.99
C ASP A 149 26.08 13.44 16.77
N LEU A 150 24.97 13.36 16.03
CA LEU A 150 24.36 12.07 15.66
C LEU A 150 25.31 11.24 14.82
N GLN A 151 25.99 11.82 13.83
CA GLN A 151 26.97 11.09 13.01
C GLN A 151 28.08 10.46 13.86
N ARG A 152 28.54 11.16 14.90
CA ARG A 152 29.52 10.59 15.85
C ARG A 152 28.94 9.43 16.67
N GLN A 153 27.71 9.54 17.13
CA GLN A 153 27.03 8.52 17.93
C GLN A 153 26.74 7.22 17.16
N ILE A 154 26.47 7.35 15.86
CA ILE A 154 26.13 6.18 15.01
C ILE A 154 27.36 5.56 14.34
N LEU A 155 28.56 6.06 14.59
CA LEU A 155 29.78 5.54 14.00
C LEU A 155 29.91 4.03 14.32
N GLY A 156 29.98 3.19 13.28
CA GLY A 156 30.00 1.74 13.45
C GLY A 156 28.65 1.09 13.77
N ALA A 157 27.53 1.78 13.52
CA ALA A 157 26.22 1.18 13.68
C ALA A 157 26.05 -0.05 12.79
N THR A 158 25.57 -1.16 13.39
CA THR A 158 25.29 -2.41 12.69
C THR A 158 23.81 -2.56 12.38
N ARG A 159 23.49 -3.51 11.50
CA ARG A 159 22.09 -3.85 11.16
C ARG A 159 21.30 -4.26 12.41
N GLU A 160 21.91 -5.05 13.29
CA GLU A 160 21.28 -5.51 14.54
C GLU A 160 20.97 -4.34 15.47
N ARG A 161 21.84 -3.32 15.50
CA ARG A 161 21.61 -2.10 16.25
C ARG A 161 20.42 -1.33 15.67
N MET A 162 20.33 -1.17 14.35
CA MET A 162 19.19 -0.52 13.70
C MET A 162 17.87 -1.24 14.01
N VAL A 163 17.85 -2.58 13.91
CA VAL A 163 16.65 -3.35 14.25
C VAL A 163 16.24 -3.15 15.71
N ARG A 164 17.19 -3.16 16.65
CA ARG A 164 16.92 -2.95 18.08
C ARG A 164 16.37 -1.55 18.32
N GLU A 165 17.03 -0.52 17.80
CA GLU A 165 16.66 0.87 17.98
C GLU A 165 15.24 1.16 17.53
N ILE A 166 14.86 0.73 16.33
CA ILE A 166 13.49 1.00 15.83
C ILE A 166 12.44 0.23 16.62
N CYS A 167 12.75 -0.98 17.06
CA CYS A 167 11.84 -1.74 17.90
C CYS A 167 11.61 -1.05 19.26
N GLU A 168 12.66 -0.51 19.88
CA GLU A 168 12.57 0.24 21.13
C GLU A 168 11.80 1.56 20.92
N ALA A 169 12.09 2.29 19.86
CA ALA A 169 11.38 3.52 19.53
C ALA A 169 9.88 3.27 19.33
N LEU A 170 9.51 2.24 18.56
CA LEU A 170 8.10 1.87 18.35
C LEU A 170 7.41 1.44 19.65
N GLU A 171 8.10 0.74 20.56
CA GLU A 171 7.53 0.39 21.86
C GLU A 171 7.26 1.63 22.71
N VAL A 172 8.18 2.57 22.75
CA VAL A 172 8.00 3.85 23.46
C VAL A 172 6.84 4.65 22.87
N LEU A 173 6.79 4.78 21.55
CA LEU A 173 5.72 5.49 20.83
C LEU A 173 4.36 4.86 21.06
N THR A 174 4.29 3.52 21.16
CA THR A 174 3.03 2.78 21.29
C THR A 174 2.66 2.39 22.71
N ALA A 175 3.44 2.79 23.68
CA ALA A 175 3.11 2.58 25.09
C ALA A 175 1.81 3.32 25.48
N ASN A 176 1.69 4.56 25.06
CA ASN A 176 0.56 5.43 25.40
C ASN A 176 -0.36 5.71 24.22
N SER A 177 0.18 5.94 23.05
CA SER A 177 -0.58 6.31 21.84
C SER A 177 -0.64 5.17 20.85
N PRO A 178 -1.84 4.77 20.40
CA PRO A 178 -1.98 3.70 19.42
C PRO A 178 -1.37 4.06 18.06
N LEU A 179 -0.77 3.08 17.40
CA LEU A 179 -0.22 3.21 16.05
C LEU A 179 -0.76 2.11 15.15
N VAL A 180 -1.36 2.51 14.03
CA VAL A 180 -1.64 1.66 12.88
C VAL A 180 -0.53 1.88 11.86
N LEU A 181 0.28 0.85 11.64
CA LEU A 181 1.38 0.85 10.67
C LEU A 181 1.03 -0.08 9.51
N VAL A 182 0.83 0.49 8.34
CA VAL A 182 0.52 -0.24 7.12
C VAL A 182 1.78 -0.37 6.27
N LEU A 183 2.09 -1.57 5.80
CA LEU A 183 3.16 -1.82 4.84
C LEU A 183 2.59 -2.60 3.65
N GLU A 184 2.61 -1.98 2.48
CA GLU A 184 2.03 -2.57 1.29
C GLU A 184 3.05 -3.23 0.36
N ASP A 185 2.53 -4.13 -0.47
CA ASP A 185 3.25 -4.85 -1.51
C ASP A 185 4.51 -5.57 -1.00
N MET A 186 4.37 -6.19 0.17
CA MET A 186 5.45 -6.87 0.90
C MET A 186 6.09 -8.04 0.15
N HIS A 187 5.56 -8.45 -1.00
CA HIS A 187 6.23 -9.42 -1.88
C HIS A 187 7.55 -8.88 -2.45
N TRP A 188 7.74 -7.54 -2.50
CA TRP A 188 8.99 -6.86 -2.90
C TRP A 188 9.87 -6.41 -1.72
N VAL A 189 9.58 -6.88 -0.52
CA VAL A 189 10.26 -6.44 0.70
C VAL A 189 11.75 -6.82 0.72
N ASP A 190 12.56 -5.91 1.26
CA ASP A 190 13.97 -6.15 1.54
C ASP A 190 14.17 -7.00 2.81
N PRO A 191 15.28 -7.79 2.88
CA PRO A 191 15.55 -8.66 4.04
C PRO A 191 15.71 -7.89 5.36
N SER A 192 16.13 -6.63 5.32
CA SER A 192 16.36 -5.84 6.55
C SER A 192 15.04 -5.39 7.17
N THR A 193 14.06 -5.03 6.36
CA THR A 193 12.68 -4.78 6.80
C THR A 193 12.08 -6.02 7.47
N LEU A 194 12.32 -7.22 6.91
CA LEU A 194 11.83 -8.47 7.52
C LEU A 194 12.43 -8.74 8.88
N ASP A 195 13.71 -8.42 9.10
CA ASP A 195 14.32 -8.54 10.43
C ASP A 195 13.61 -7.69 11.48
N VAL A 196 13.25 -6.46 11.11
CA VAL A 196 12.47 -5.56 12.00
C VAL A 196 11.10 -6.16 12.30
N LEU A 197 10.39 -6.66 11.28
CA LEU A 197 9.07 -7.27 11.45
C LEU A 197 9.13 -8.52 12.33
N SER A 198 10.11 -9.39 12.10
CA SER A 198 10.36 -10.59 12.92
C SER A 198 10.65 -10.23 14.38
N ALA A 199 11.53 -9.24 14.60
CA ALA A 199 11.87 -8.78 15.93
C ALA A 199 10.65 -8.18 16.66
N LEU A 200 9.85 -7.33 15.98
CA LEU A 200 8.64 -6.73 16.54
C LEU A 200 7.58 -7.78 16.87
N ALA A 201 7.36 -8.77 16.00
CA ALA A 201 6.35 -9.80 16.21
C ALA A 201 6.64 -10.68 17.44
N ARG A 202 7.91 -10.94 17.72
CA ARG A 202 8.34 -11.77 18.86
C ARG A 202 8.36 -11.04 20.20
N ARG A 203 8.27 -9.73 20.20
CA ARG A 203 8.28 -8.93 21.45
C ARG A 203 6.96 -9.15 22.21
N ARG A 204 7.06 -9.41 23.52
CA ARG A 204 5.92 -9.73 24.38
C ARG A 204 5.43 -8.56 25.23
N GLY A 205 6.11 -7.42 25.17
CA GLY A 205 5.70 -6.19 25.86
C GLY A 205 4.34 -5.68 25.40
N ARG A 206 3.59 -5.04 26.29
CA ARG A 206 2.33 -4.35 25.91
C ARG A 206 2.67 -3.23 24.93
N ALA A 207 1.97 -3.19 23.82
CA ALA A 207 2.12 -2.14 22.83
C ALA A 207 0.78 -1.93 22.12
N LYS A 208 0.35 -0.69 21.97
CA LYS A 208 -0.84 -0.31 21.21
C LYS A 208 -0.48 -0.22 19.72
N LEU A 209 0.03 -1.32 19.18
CA LEU A 209 0.53 -1.42 17.80
C LEU A 209 -0.29 -2.40 16.99
N LEU A 210 -0.84 -1.93 15.87
CA LEU A 210 -1.39 -2.77 14.82
C LEU A 210 -0.53 -2.61 13.57
N MET A 211 0.05 -3.71 13.11
CA MET A 211 0.75 -3.79 11.82
C MET A 211 -0.13 -4.52 10.82
N LEU A 212 -0.37 -3.87 9.68
CA LEU A 212 -1.15 -4.41 8.56
C LEU A 212 -0.23 -4.52 7.34
N LEU A 213 -0.02 -5.74 6.88
CA LEU A 213 0.84 -6.07 5.75
C LEU A 213 -0.02 -6.48 4.56
N THR A 214 0.26 -6.00 3.36
CA THR A 214 -0.39 -6.52 2.15
C THR A 214 0.62 -7.22 1.24
N TYR A 215 0.24 -8.31 0.61
CA TYR A 215 1.07 -8.97 -0.38
C TYR A 215 0.25 -9.87 -1.33
N ARG A 216 0.88 -10.26 -2.44
CA ARG A 216 0.33 -11.20 -3.41
C ARG A 216 0.98 -12.57 -3.23
N PRO A 217 0.20 -13.61 -2.83
CA PRO A 217 0.77 -14.93 -2.52
C PRO A 217 1.53 -15.56 -3.69
N VAL A 218 1.04 -15.41 -4.91
CA VAL A 218 1.67 -15.95 -6.11
C VAL A 218 3.04 -15.32 -6.32
N GLU A 219 3.17 -14.01 -6.21
CA GLU A 219 4.44 -13.29 -6.37
C GLU A 219 5.44 -13.62 -5.26
N VAL A 220 4.99 -13.86 -4.03
CA VAL A 220 5.87 -14.35 -2.94
C VAL A 220 6.52 -15.69 -3.30
N ILE A 221 5.80 -16.55 -4.01
CA ILE A 221 6.30 -17.86 -4.46
C ILE A 221 7.22 -17.68 -5.67
N LEU A 222 6.78 -16.97 -6.71
CA LEU A 222 7.51 -16.80 -7.97
C LEU A 222 8.83 -16.06 -7.76
N LEU A 223 8.82 -14.96 -6.99
CA LEU A 223 10.02 -14.19 -6.69
C LEU A 223 10.91 -14.83 -5.62
N ASN A 224 10.54 -16.02 -5.12
CA ASN A 224 11.19 -16.64 -3.97
C ASN A 224 11.43 -15.64 -2.83
N SER A 225 10.43 -14.80 -2.55
CA SER A 225 10.54 -13.71 -1.59
C SER A 225 10.88 -14.22 -0.19
N PRO A 226 11.81 -13.57 0.51
CA PRO A 226 12.16 -13.95 1.89
C PRO A 226 10.98 -13.78 2.86
N LEU A 227 9.92 -13.08 2.49
CA LEU A 227 8.66 -12.97 3.24
C LEU A 227 8.04 -14.35 3.52
N LYS A 228 8.22 -15.33 2.61
CA LYS A 228 7.68 -16.69 2.77
C LYS A 228 8.13 -17.34 4.08
N ALA A 229 9.41 -17.24 4.39
CA ALA A 229 9.96 -17.83 5.62
C ALA A 229 9.43 -17.12 6.88
N LEU A 230 9.41 -15.80 6.89
CA LEU A 230 8.86 -15.02 8.00
C LEU A 230 7.37 -15.34 8.22
N LYS A 231 6.57 -15.38 7.13
CA LYS A 231 5.15 -15.72 7.20
C LYS A 231 4.94 -17.07 7.88
N GLN A 232 5.66 -18.10 7.41
CA GLN A 232 5.54 -19.46 7.97
C GLN A 232 5.83 -19.46 9.47
N GLU A 233 6.87 -18.78 9.89
CA GLU A 233 7.23 -18.65 11.30
C GLU A 233 6.13 -17.94 12.10
N LEU A 234 5.64 -16.79 11.63
CA LEU A 234 4.60 -16.01 12.32
C LEU A 234 3.30 -16.79 12.46
N VAL A 235 2.90 -17.55 11.43
CA VAL A 235 1.70 -18.41 11.46
C VAL A 235 1.86 -19.57 12.44
N VAL A 236 2.99 -20.29 12.40
CA VAL A 236 3.28 -21.42 13.32
C VAL A 236 3.23 -20.96 14.78
N HIS A 237 3.76 -19.78 15.08
CA HIS A 237 3.76 -19.21 16.42
C HIS A 237 2.48 -18.43 16.78
N ARG A 238 1.47 -18.40 15.91
CA ARG A 238 0.21 -17.64 16.08
C ARG A 238 0.45 -16.16 16.37
N LEU A 239 1.47 -15.59 15.77
CA LEU A 239 1.84 -14.18 15.91
C LEU A 239 1.22 -13.29 14.83
N CYS A 240 0.66 -13.88 13.76
CA CYS A 240 0.02 -13.18 12.68
C CYS A 240 -1.34 -13.79 12.36
N ARG A 241 -2.29 -12.96 11.99
CA ARG A 241 -3.59 -13.35 11.42
C ARG A 241 -3.63 -12.97 9.95
N GLU A 242 -4.07 -13.90 9.10
CA GLU A 242 -4.15 -13.70 7.66
C GLU A 242 -5.60 -13.61 7.19
N PHE A 243 -5.85 -12.64 6.31
CA PHE A 243 -7.13 -12.39 5.63
C PHE A 243 -6.88 -12.54 4.13
N ASN A 244 -7.35 -13.63 3.57
CA ASN A 244 -7.29 -13.83 2.13
C ASN A 244 -8.53 -13.21 1.48
N LEU A 245 -8.32 -12.28 0.55
CA LEU A 245 -9.40 -11.67 -0.21
C LEU A 245 -9.74 -12.57 -1.40
N GLU A 246 -10.95 -13.06 -1.40
CA GLU A 246 -11.49 -13.84 -2.51
C GLU A 246 -12.08 -12.91 -3.57
N ARG A 247 -12.37 -13.43 -4.75
CA ARG A 247 -13.08 -12.71 -5.81
C ARG A 247 -14.49 -12.33 -5.35
N LEU A 248 -15.03 -11.24 -5.86
CA LEU A 248 -16.39 -10.81 -5.55
C LEU A 248 -17.41 -11.77 -6.21
N ASN A 249 -18.48 -12.06 -5.51
CA ASN A 249 -19.59 -12.82 -6.10
C ASN A 249 -20.54 -11.90 -6.88
N GLU A 250 -21.50 -12.46 -7.60
CA GLU A 250 -22.47 -11.71 -8.41
C GLU A 250 -23.30 -10.73 -7.58
N ALA A 251 -23.61 -11.08 -6.32
CA ALA A 251 -24.35 -10.18 -5.42
C ALA A 251 -23.50 -8.97 -5.03
N ASP A 252 -22.21 -9.15 -4.77
CA ASP A 252 -21.27 -8.05 -4.51
C ASP A 252 -21.11 -7.14 -5.73
N VAL A 253 -21.01 -7.73 -6.95
CA VAL A 253 -20.99 -6.97 -8.20
C VAL A 253 -22.28 -6.17 -8.39
N SER A 254 -23.44 -6.76 -8.12
CA SER A 254 -24.72 -6.06 -8.13
C SER A 254 -24.76 -4.90 -7.14
N ALA A 255 -24.22 -5.09 -5.94
CA ALA A 255 -24.13 -4.03 -4.94
C ALA A 255 -23.22 -2.88 -5.39
N TYR A 256 -22.09 -3.20 -6.02
CA TYR A 256 -21.18 -2.20 -6.59
C TYR A 256 -21.89 -1.38 -7.68
N LEU A 257 -22.49 -2.06 -8.67
CA LEU A 257 -23.19 -1.38 -9.77
C LEU A 257 -24.34 -0.49 -9.27
N LYS A 258 -25.08 -0.93 -8.25
CA LYS A 258 -26.14 -0.12 -7.64
C LYS A 258 -25.59 1.13 -6.96
N ALA A 259 -24.46 1.01 -6.28
CA ALA A 259 -23.83 2.16 -5.65
C ALA A 259 -23.31 3.17 -6.69
N GLU A 260 -22.70 2.68 -7.78
CA GLU A 260 -22.30 3.53 -8.93
C GLU A 260 -23.50 4.18 -9.63
N ALA A 261 -24.65 3.50 -9.64
CA ALA A 261 -25.91 4.01 -10.18
C ALA A 261 -26.68 4.89 -9.18
N ALA A 262 -26.03 5.40 -8.12
CA ALA A 262 -26.65 6.20 -7.05
C ALA A 262 -27.91 5.54 -6.43
N GLY A 263 -27.95 4.21 -6.37
CA GLY A 263 -29.04 3.41 -5.82
C GLY A 263 -30.20 3.12 -6.80
N ALA A 264 -30.05 3.48 -8.07
CA ALA A 264 -31.05 3.20 -9.09
C ALA A 264 -31.16 1.71 -9.43
N GLU A 265 -32.26 1.31 -10.05
CA GLU A 265 -32.43 -0.05 -10.52
C GLU A 265 -31.45 -0.38 -11.67
N LEU A 266 -30.89 -1.60 -11.62
CA LEU A 266 -30.00 -2.07 -12.66
C LEU A 266 -30.76 -2.81 -13.76
N PRO A 267 -30.33 -2.71 -15.02
CA PRO A 267 -30.82 -3.55 -16.08
C PRO A 267 -30.66 -5.03 -15.73
N ALA A 268 -31.70 -5.82 -16.02
CA ALA A 268 -31.66 -7.26 -15.74
C ALA A 268 -30.49 -7.94 -16.48
N GLY A 269 -29.72 -8.75 -15.76
CA GLY A 269 -28.57 -9.49 -16.31
C GLY A 269 -27.26 -8.70 -16.37
N LEU A 270 -27.25 -7.37 -16.16
CA LEU A 270 -26.01 -6.58 -16.21
C LEU A 270 -24.99 -7.02 -15.16
N ALA A 271 -25.42 -7.26 -13.92
CA ALA A 271 -24.51 -7.72 -12.86
C ALA A 271 -23.86 -9.06 -13.20
N LYS A 272 -24.64 -9.96 -13.80
CA LYS A 272 -24.12 -11.25 -14.27
C LYS A 272 -23.12 -11.07 -15.41
N LEU A 273 -23.42 -10.25 -16.40
CA LEU A 273 -22.51 -9.95 -17.51
C LEU A 273 -21.16 -9.44 -16.99
N VAL A 274 -21.18 -8.43 -16.10
CA VAL A 274 -19.98 -7.85 -15.53
C VAL A 274 -19.23 -8.87 -14.67
N HIS A 275 -19.94 -9.69 -13.88
CA HIS A 275 -19.33 -10.74 -13.07
C HIS A 275 -18.64 -11.80 -13.93
N ASP A 276 -19.33 -12.32 -14.97
CA ASP A 276 -18.81 -13.39 -15.84
C ASP A 276 -17.55 -12.96 -16.59
N HIS A 277 -17.47 -11.67 -17.01
CA HIS A 277 -16.30 -11.14 -17.73
C HIS A 277 -15.16 -10.67 -16.81
N SER A 278 -15.48 -10.21 -15.60
CA SER A 278 -14.45 -9.83 -14.61
C SER A 278 -13.98 -10.99 -13.75
N GLU A 279 -14.69 -12.12 -13.80
CA GLU A 279 -14.57 -13.24 -12.86
C GLU A 279 -14.61 -12.78 -11.39
N GLY A 280 -15.29 -11.66 -11.12
CA GLY A 280 -15.36 -11.06 -9.78
C GLY A 280 -14.10 -10.34 -9.32
N ASN A 281 -13.14 -10.06 -10.20
CA ASN A 281 -11.98 -9.21 -9.86
C ASN A 281 -12.39 -7.73 -9.92
N PRO A 282 -12.29 -6.96 -8.81
CA PRO A 282 -12.74 -5.57 -8.73
C PRO A 282 -12.12 -4.64 -9.78
N LEU A 283 -10.83 -4.83 -10.09
CA LEU A 283 -10.13 -4.01 -11.06
C LEU A 283 -10.71 -4.21 -12.47
N PHE A 284 -10.93 -5.46 -12.85
CA PHE A 284 -11.53 -5.79 -14.14
C PHE A 284 -12.99 -5.38 -14.20
N MET A 285 -13.73 -5.55 -13.10
CA MET A 285 -15.09 -5.07 -12.97
C MET A 285 -15.20 -3.56 -13.24
N ALA A 286 -14.36 -2.75 -12.59
CA ALA A 286 -14.34 -1.30 -12.80
C ALA A 286 -13.96 -0.92 -14.24
N ALA A 287 -13.03 -1.65 -14.87
CA ALA A 287 -12.64 -1.45 -16.25
C ALA A 287 -13.80 -1.76 -17.22
N ILE A 288 -14.50 -2.89 -17.02
CA ILE A 288 -15.67 -3.26 -17.82
C ILE A 288 -16.78 -2.22 -17.70
N VAL A 289 -17.07 -1.76 -16.49
CA VAL A 289 -18.10 -0.72 -16.27
C VAL A 289 -17.75 0.57 -17.00
N ARG A 290 -16.51 0.99 -16.94
CA ARG A 290 -16.02 2.17 -17.67
C ARG A 290 -16.21 2.01 -19.18
N GLU A 291 -15.83 0.87 -19.73
CA GLU A 291 -16.00 0.57 -21.17
C GLU A 291 -17.46 0.60 -21.60
N LEU A 292 -18.34 0.01 -20.80
CA LEU A 292 -19.77 0.04 -21.06
C LEU A 292 -20.33 1.48 -21.09
N GLN A 293 -19.76 2.36 -20.29
CA GLN A 293 -20.11 3.79 -20.28
C GLN A 293 -19.50 4.53 -21.48
N GLU A 294 -18.22 4.33 -21.77
CA GLU A 294 -17.49 5.01 -22.85
C GLU A 294 -18.00 4.58 -24.24
N SER A 295 -18.33 3.29 -24.42
CA SER A 295 -18.95 2.78 -25.66
C SER A 295 -20.41 3.21 -25.83
N GLY A 296 -21.00 3.84 -24.82
CA GLY A 296 -22.42 4.21 -24.80
C GLY A 296 -23.35 3.00 -24.73
N ALA A 297 -22.88 1.81 -24.42
CA ALA A 297 -23.71 0.62 -24.18
C ALA A 297 -24.61 0.81 -22.94
N ILE A 298 -24.11 1.57 -21.96
CA ILE A 298 -24.87 2.03 -20.80
C ILE A 298 -24.92 3.55 -20.81
N VAL A 299 -26.11 4.09 -20.59
CA VAL A 299 -26.36 5.51 -20.45
C VAL A 299 -26.99 5.77 -19.08
N ILE A 300 -26.53 6.83 -18.42
CA ILE A 300 -27.10 7.29 -17.15
C ILE A 300 -28.16 8.35 -17.50
N ASP A 301 -29.41 8.12 -17.13
CA ASP A 301 -30.49 9.09 -17.22
C ASP A 301 -31.13 9.32 -15.83
N ASP A 302 -32.14 10.20 -15.75
CA ASP A 302 -32.82 10.55 -14.49
C ASP A 302 -33.48 9.32 -13.80
N GLY A 303 -33.58 8.19 -14.47
CA GLY A 303 -34.14 6.94 -13.94
C GLY A 303 -33.08 5.89 -13.56
N GLY A 304 -31.81 6.16 -13.80
CA GLY A 304 -30.69 5.25 -13.51
C GLY A 304 -29.96 4.76 -14.75
N TRP A 305 -29.39 3.57 -14.65
CA TRP A 305 -28.64 2.96 -15.76
C TRP A 305 -29.58 2.28 -16.76
N ARG A 306 -29.43 2.61 -18.02
CA ARG A 306 -30.19 2.02 -19.10
C ARG A 306 -29.27 1.46 -20.18
N LEU A 307 -29.56 0.25 -20.63
CA LEU A 307 -28.90 -0.36 -21.78
C LEU A 307 -29.42 0.29 -23.08
N THR A 308 -28.51 0.63 -23.96
CA THR A 308 -28.82 1.14 -25.31
C THR A 308 -28.95 0.02 -26.34
N LYS A 309 -28.37 -1.16 -26.02
CA LYS A 309 -28.38 -2.38 -26.84
C LYS A 309 -28.72 -3.60 -25.95
N PRO A 310 -29.26 -4.65 -26.51
CA PRO A 310 -29.40 -5.95 -25.82
C PRO A 310 -28.05 -6.45 -25.29
N LEU A 311 -28.06 -7.18 -24.18
CA LEU A 311 -26.81 -7.67 -23.53
C LEU A 311 -26.00 -8.61 -24.42
N ASP A 312 -26.66 -9.38 -25.25
CA ASP A 312 -26.08 -10.32 -26.23
C ASP A 312 -25.41 -9.64 -27.43
N GLU A 313 -25.72 -8.37 -27.68
CA GLU A 313 -25.08 -7.54 -28.72
C GLU A 313 -23.94 -6.66 -28.16
N ILE A 314 -23.69 -6.72 -26.85
CA ILE A 314 -22.60 -5.96 -26.22
C ILE A 314 -21.32 -6.78 -26.38
N ASP A 315 -20.47 -6.34 -27.29
CA ASP A 315 -19.11 -6.87 -27.43
C ASP A 315 -18.21 -6.15 -26.41
N LEU A 316 -17.92 -6.86 -25.33
CA LEU A 316 -16.87 -6.48 -24.39
C LEU A 316 -15.56 -7.02 -24.95
N GLY A 317 -15.03 -6.39 -25.99
CA GLY A 317 -13.72 -6.74 -26.54
C GLY A 317 -12.68 -6.84 -25.42
N VAL A 318 -11.66 -7.69 -25.61
CA VAL A 318 -10.52 -7.72 -24.68
C VAL A 318 -9.88 -6.34 -24.73
N GLN A 319 -10.13 -5.54 -23.70
CA GLN A 319 -9.71 -4.15 -23.67
C GLN A 319 -8.20 -4.03 -23.78
N ASP A 320 -7.74 -3.03 -24.51
CA ASP A 320 -6.31 -2.64 -24.55
C ASP A 320 -5.72 -2.52 -23.13
N THR A 321 -6.49 -2.05 -22.16
CA THR A 321 -6.07 -1.94 -20.76
C THR A 321 -5.91 -3.30 -20.08
N LEU A 322 -6.80 -4.26 -20.35
CA LEU A 322 -6.71 -5.65 -19.86
C LEU A 322 -5.59 -6.40 -20.56
N GLN A 323 -5.47 -6.22 -21.87
CA GLN A 323 -4.34 -6.74 -22.64
C GLN A 323 -3.02 -6.15 -22.15
N GLN A 324 -2.92 -4.84 -21.97
CA GLN A 324 -1.73 -4.20 -21.42
C GLN A 324 -1.41 -4.66 -20.01
N MET A 325 -2.40 -4.87 -19.14
CA MET A 325 -2.16 -5.43 -17.80
C MET A 325 -1.74 -6.89 -17.84
N LEU A 326 -2.32 -7.70 -18.70
CA LEU A 326 -1.91 -9.08 -18.93
C LEU A 326 -0.51 -9.14 -19.57
N GLU A 327 -0.24 -8.29 -20.54
CA GLU A 327 1.09 -8.16 -21.17
C GLU A 327 2.14 -7.72 -20.15
N LEU A 328 1.85 -6.74 -19.29
CA LEU A 328 2.73 -6.36 -18.18
C LEU A 328 2.97 -7.49 -17.18
N GLN A 329 1.95 -8.30 -16.87
CA GLN A 329 2.12 -9.48 -16.02
C GLN A 329 2.92 -10.58 -16.71
N VAL A 330 2.68 -10.81 -18.01
CA VAL A 330 3.43 -11.78 -18.82
C VAL A 330 4.87 -11.32 -19.03
N ASP A 331 5.12 -10.02 -19.22
CA ASP A 331 6.47 -9.47 -19.37
C ASP A 331 7.31 -9.52 -18.08
N GLN A 332 6.66 -9.53 -16.92
CA GLN A 332 7.29 -9.75 -15.64
C GLN A 332 7.62 -11.23 -15.35
N MET A 333 7.07 -12.17 -16.14
CA MET A 333 7.37 -13.59 -16.01
C MET A 333 8.70 -13.93 -16.70
N ASN A 334 9.48 -14.80 -16.06
CA ASN A 334 10.70 -15.31 -16.68
C ASN A 334 10.39 -16.29 -17.85
N GLU A 335 11.41 -16.60 -18.66
CA GLU A 335 11.25 -17.46 -19.86
C GLU A 335 10.66 -18.86 -19.55
N ALA A 336 10.97 -19.42 -18.39
CA ALA A 336 10.46 -20.73 -17.98
C ALA A 336 8.98 -20.68 -17.57
N GLU A 337 8.53 -19.56 -17.03
CA GLU A 337 7.13 -19.33 -16.65
C GLU A 337 6.25 -19.04 -17.87
N ARG A 338 6.79 -18.34 -18.89
CA ARG A 338 6.11 -18.10 -20.20
C ARG A 338 5.89 -19.39 -20.99
N GLN A 339 6.66 -20.45 -20.77
CA GLN A 339 6.51 -21.73 -21.46
C GLN A 339 5.43 -22.64 -20.84
N ILE A 340 4.86 -22.29 -19.72
CA ILE A 340 3.83 -23.06 -19.00
C ILE A 340 2.40 -22.53 -19.30
N LEU A 341 2.30 -21.30 -19.79
CA LEU A 341 1.07 -20.68 -20.29
C LEU A 341 0.83 -21.07 -21.75
#